data_ddc217bf04efc153b00118c2102abeb1
#
_entry.id   ddc217bf04efc153b00118c2102abeb1
#
_cell.length_a   1.000
_cell.length_b   1.000
_cell.length_c   1.000
_cell.angle_alpha   90.00
_cell.angle_beta   90.00
_cell.angle_gamma   90.00
#
_symmetry.space_group_name_H-M   'P 1'
#
loop_
_entity.id
_entity.type
_entity.pdbx_description
1 polymer ?
#
loop_
_entity_poly.entity_id
_entity_poly.type
_entity_poly.pdbx_seq_one_letter_code
_entity_poly.pdbx_strand_id
1 'polypeptide(L)'
;MLLVEDRVKQILPKIQVKCKSMATLFSFYLPPTLSLSSNHSRAKPTFPAKMAVSADCRISLSAPSCLRGSSGLTRHIKLGSFCNGELMGKKLNLSQLRSSSTNLSKKKIQMSLTSVAGETKVQETESEKRDPRTVASIILGGGAGTRLFPLTKRRAKPAVPIGGAYRLIDVPMSNCINSGINKVYILTQYNSASLNRHLARAYNSNGVFGDGFVEALAATQTPGETGKRWFQGTADAVRQFHWLFEDARSKEIEDVLILSGDHLYRMDYMDFVQDHRQSGADISISCIPIDDRRASDFGLMKIDEKGRVISFSEKPKGDDLKAMAVDTTILGLSKEEAEKKPYIASMGVYVFKKEILLNLLRWRFPTANDFGSEIIPFSAKEFYVNAYLFNDYWEDIGTIRSFFEANLALTEHPPAFSFYDAAKPIYTSRRNLPPSKIDGSKLIDSIISHGSFLTNCLVEHSIVGIRSRIGSNVQLKDTVMLGADFYETEAEVASLLAEGKVPIGIGENTKIKECIIDKNARVGKNVIIANSEGVQEADRSSDGFYIRSGITVILKNSVIRDGAVI
;
A
#
# COMPACT_ATOMS: atom_id res chain seq x y z
N MET A 1 12.41 58.06 11.85
CA MET A 1 11.94 57.81 10.50
C MET A 1 13.02 58.19 9.47
N LEU A 2 14.28 57.86 9.73
CA LEU A 2 15.46 58.22 8.91
C LEU A 2 16.54 57.14 8.97
N LEU A 3 16.16 55.88 9.21
CA LEU A 3 17.10 54.72 9.29
C LEU A 3 16.63 53.48 8.49
N VAL A 4 15.63 53.63 7.61
CA VAL A 4 15.08 52.51 6.80
C VAL A 4 15.35 52.70 5.30
N GLU A 5 15.73 53.91 4.84
CA GLU A 5 15.95 54.18 3.42
C GLU A 5 17.32 53.72 2.88
N ASP A 6 18.32 53.55 3.74
CA ASP A 6 19.69 53.20 3.27
C ASP A 6 19.94 51.69 3.07
N ARG A 7 19.04 50.81 3.51
CA ARG A 7 19.15 49.34 3.26
C ARG A 7 18.49 48.86 1.96
N VAL A 8 17.68 49.66 1.34
CA VAL A 8 16.97 49.30 0.09
C VAL A 8 17.81 49.57 -1.17
N LYS A 9 18.81 50.45 -1.09
CA LYS A 9 19.67 50.77 -2.23
C LYS A 9 20.85 49.83 -2.47
N GLN A 10 21.13 48.89 -1.59
CA GLN A 10 22.24 47.91 -1.74
C GLN A 10 21.83 46.52 -2.29
N ILE A 11 20.54 46.25 -2.51
CA ILE A 11 20.04 44.93 -2.95
C ILE A 11 19.63 44.91 -4.44
N LEU A 12 19.47 46.05 -5.08
CA LEU A 12 18.94 46.15 -6.46
C LEU A 12 19.90 45.84 -7.63
N PRO A 13 21.23 45.82 -7.54
CA PRO A 13 22.07 45.48 -8.69
C PRO A 13 22.27 43.98 -8.94
N LYS A 14 21.85 43.08 -8.02
CA LYS A 14 22.11 41.64 -8.18
C LYS A 14 20.97 40.82 -8.83
N ILE A 15 19.83 41.43 -9.09
CA ILE A 15 18.66 40.74 -9.70
C ILE A 15 18.56 40.95 -11.21
N GLN A 16 19.25 41.96 -11.80
CA GLN A 16 19.18 42.22 -13.24
C GLN A 16 20.16 41.43 -14.12
N VAL A 17 21.09 40.65 -13.53
CA VAL A 17 22.06 39.83 -14.29
C VAL A 17 21.58 38.39 -14.53
N LYS A 18 20.49 37.94 -13.88
CA LYS A 18 19.99 36.57 -14.04
C LYS A 18 18.82 36.39 -15.03
N CYS A 19 18.32 37.48 -15.64
CA CYS A 19 17.24 37.40 -16.62
C CYS A 19 17.68 37.54 -18.09
N LYS A 20 18.98 37.67 -18.38
CA LYS A 20 19.50 37.75 -19.77
C LYS A 20 20.07 36.46 -20.35
N SER A 21 20.06 35.33 -19.61
CA SER A 21 20.61 34.07 -20.11
C SER A 21 19.57 32.96 -20.37
N MET A 22 18.28 33.28 -20.39
CA MET A 22 17.20 32.30 -20.67
C MET A 22 16.40 32.60 -21.95
N ALA A 23 16.85 33.52 -22.79
CA ALA A 23 16.17 33.89 -24.05
C ALA A 23 16.82 33.33 -25.32
N THR A 24 17.78 32.39 -25.24
CA THR A 24 18.55 31.93 -26.40
C THR A 24 18.54 30.39 -26.57
N LEU A 25 17.46 29.71 -26.22
CA LEU A 25 17.34 28.24 -26.40
C LEU A 25 15.96 27.78 -26.89
N PHE A 26 15.25 28.58 -27.69
CA PHE A 26 14.10 28.11 -28.48
C PHE A 26 14.17 28.71 -29.90
N SER A 27 15.08 28.20 -30.71
CA SER A 27 15.04 28.33 -32.15
C SER A 27 15.83 27.15 -32.71
N PHE A 28 15.13 26.18 -33.24
CA PHE A 28 15.55 25.27 -34.32
C PHE A 28 14.60 24.07 -34.37
N TYR A 29 13.83 24.03 -35.40
CA TYR A 29 13.26 22.94 -36.19
C TYR A 29 11.82 23.23 -36.65
N LEU A 30 11.71 23.90 -37.80
CA LEU A 30 10.63 23.70 -38.78
C LEU A 30 11.24 23.83 -40.19
N PRO A 31 10.94 22.92 -41.11
CA PRO A 31 11.43 22.99 -42.48
C PRO A 31 10.61 23.95 -43.36
N PRO A 32 11.20 24.48 -44.49
CA PRO A 32 10.65 25.57 -45.27
C PRO A 32 9.75 25.10 -46.43
N THR A 33 9.03 26.05 -46.93
CA THR A 33 8.34 26.24 -48.21
C THR A 33 6.82 26.24 -48.15
N LEU A 34 6.24 27.39 -48.40
CA LEU A 34 5.72 27.93 -49.66
C LEU A 34 5.15 29.33 -49.46
N SER A 35 5.64 30.23 -50.30
CA SER A 35 5.20 31.62 -50.47
C SER A 35 3.83 31.69 -51.18
N LEU A 36 3.03 32.69 -50.84
CA LEU A 36 2.31 33.54 -51.78
C LEU A 36 1.50 34.66 -51.10
N SER A 37 1.92 35.83 -51.36
CA SER A 37 1.29 37.17 -51.56
C SER A 37 -0.08 37.53 -50.95
N SER A 38 -0.01 38.61 -50.15
CA SER A 38 -0.79 39.87 -50.14
C SER A 38 -2.27 39.89 -50.59
N ASN A 39 -3.18 40.37 -49.76
CA ASN A 39 -3.82 41.68 -49.79
C ASN A 39 -5.13 41.74 -48.96
N HIS A 40 -5.21 42.82 -48.18
CA HIS A 40 -6.37 43.65 -47.81
C HIS A 40 -7.78 43.04 -47.59
N SER A 41 -8.33 43.14 -46.40
CA SER A 41 -9.32 44.18 -46.01
C SER A 41 -10.21 43.74 -44.84
N ARG A 42 -10.64 44.73 -44.08
CA ARG A 42 -11.58 44.68 -42.94
C ARG A 42 -12.92 44.04 -43.29
N ALA A 43 -13.49 43.25 -42.39
CA ALA A 43 -14.87 43.39 -41.94
C ALA A 43 -15.21 42.33 -40.87
N LYS A 44 -15.91 42.74 -39.80
CA LYS A 44 -16.65 41.84 -38.88
C LYS A 44 -17.85 41.25 -39.59
N PRO A 45 -18.27 40.05 -39.28
CA PRO A 45 -19.68 39.83 -39.04
C PRO A 45 -20.02 38.89 -37.88
N THR A 46 -21.01 39.26 -37.16
CA THR A 46 -22.24 38.67 -36.60
C THR A 46 -22.49 37.17 -36.81
N PHE A 47 -22.85 36.50 -35.67
CA PHE A 47 -23.44 35.17 -35.65
C PHE A 47 -24.74 35.04 -36.42
N PRO A 48 -25.09 33.83 -36.92
CA PRO A 48 -26.31 33.19 -36.46
C PRO A 48 -26.21 31.69 -36.15
N ALA A 49 -27.32 31.22 -35.54
CA ALA A 49 -27.53 29.95 -34.88
C ALA A 49 -27.87 28.78 -35.81
N LYS A 50 -27.69 27.57 -35.21
CA LYS A 50 -28.40 26.30 -35.44
C LYS A 50 -28.19 25.59 -36.80
N MET A 51 -27.59 24.42 -36.72
CA MET A 51 -28.03 23.22 -37.44
C MET A 51 -27.64 21.97 -36.72
N ALA A 52 -28.68 21.15 -36.40
CA ALA A 52 -28.57 19.79 -35.92
C ALA A 52 -28.25 18.88 -37.11
N VAL A 53 -27.31 17.96 -36.94
CA VAL A 53 -27.13 16.83 -37.87
C VAL A 53 -27.10 15.56 -37.05
N SER A 54 -28.17 14.77 -37.22
CA SER A 54 -28.26 13.37 -36.85
C SER A 54 -27.40 12.52 -37.79
N ALA A 55 -26.59 11.63 -37.24
CA ALA A 55 -25.98 10.56 -38.03
C ALA A 55 -26.27 9.22 -37.33
N ASP A 56 -27.33 8.58 -37.74
CA ASP A 56 -27.57 7.15 -37.57
C ASP A 56 -26.53 6.36 -38.40
N CYS A 57 -25.73 5.57 -37.76
CA CYS A 57 -24.91 4.55 -38.42
C CYS A 57 -25.37 3.16 -37.92
N ARG A 58 -26.36 2.59 -38.64
CA ARG A 58 -26.76 1.18 -38.50
C ARG A 58 -25.76 0.34 -39.27
N ILE A 59 -25.03 -0.54 -38.56
CA ILE A 59 -24.31 -1.65 -39.20
C ILE A 59 -25.22 -2.88 -39.13
N SER A 60 -25.69 -3.30 -40.31
CA SER A 60 -26.44 -4.54 -40.52
C SER A 60 -25.46 -5.70 -40.65
N LEU A 61 -25.51 -6.67 -39.75
CA LEU A 61 -24.92 -7.98 -39.93
C LEU A 61 -25.98 -8.93 -40.47
N SER A 62 -25.84 -9.33 -41.72
CA SER A 62 -26.59 -10.37 -42.38
C SER A 62 -26.15 -11.74 -41.92
N ALA A 63 -27.09 -12.54 -41.41
CA ALA A 63 -26.93 -13.97 -41.20
C ALA A 63 -27.51 -14.73 -42.38
N PRO A 64 -26.91 -15.84 -42.84
CA PRO A 64 -27.55 -16.69 -43.82
C PRO A 64 -28.49 -17.70 -43.16
N SER A 65 -29.70 -17.75 -43.68
CA SER A 65 -30.73 -18.75 -43.43
C SER A 65 -30.36 -20.08 -44.11
N CYS A 66 -30.49 -21.21 -43.40
CA CYS A 66 -30.83 -22.49 -44.05
C CYS A 66 -31.46 -23.49 -43.08
N LEU A 67 -32.72 -23.74 -43.38
CA LEU A 67 -33.46 -25.00 -43.43
C LEU A 67 -33.72 -25.87 -42.18
N ARG A 68 -35.03 -26.03 -42.00
CA ARG A 68 -35.78 -26.98 -41.17
C ARG A 68 -35.36 -28.45 -41.36
N GLY A 69 -35.37 -29.18 -40.27
CA GLY A 69 -35.44 -30.63 -40.24
C GLY A 69 -35.81 -31.11 -38.85
N SER A 70 -36.98 -31.65 -38.74
CA SER A 70 -37.61 -32.26 -37.55
C SER A 70 -36.90 -33.53 -37.11
N SER A 71 -36.77 -33.75 -35.83
CA SER A 71 -37.20 -34.96 -35.10
C SER A 71 -36.42 -35.09 -33.78
N GLY A 72 -37.13 -35.37 -32.72
CA GLY A 72 -36.64 -35.46 -31.37
C GLY A 72 -35.72 -36.66 -31.12
N LEU A 73 -34.80 -36.43 -30.21
CA LEU A 73 -34.19 -37.50 -29.41
C LEU A 73 -33.65 -36.88 -28.12
N THR A 74 -34.40 -37.10 -27.08
CA THR A 74 -33.93 -36.93 -25.70
C THR A 74 -32.78 -37.87 -25.43
N ARG A 75 -31.56 -37.36 -25.34
CA ARG A 75 -30.42 -38.13 -24.85
C ARG A 75 -30.21 -37.79 -23.36
N HIS A 76 -30.64 -38.73 -22.53
CA HIS A 76 -30.17 -38.85 -21.16
C HIS A 76 -28.66 -39.04 -21.16
N ILE A 77 -27.91 -38.06 -20.63
CA ILE A 77 -26.50 -38.25 -20.28
C ILE A 77 -26.46 -39.00 -18.95
N LYS A 78 -26.19 -40.29 -19.00
CA LYS A 78 -25.78 -41.07 -17.83
C LYS A 78 -24.43 -40.53 -17.36
N LEU A 79 -24.37 -39.89 -16.19
CA LEU A 79 -23.10 -39.75 -15.48
C LEU A 79 -22.60 -41.14 -15.08
N GLY A 80 -21.57 -41.58 -15.74
CA GLY A 80 -20.82 -42.78 -15.38
C GLY A 80 -20.13 -42.55 -14.04
N SER A 81 -20.42 -43.43 -13.11
CA SER A 81 -19.74 -43.48 -11.82
C SER A 81 -18.28 -43.84 -11.99
N PHE A 82 -17.38 -42.87 -11.76
CA PHE A 82 -15.99 -43.17 -11.45
C PHE A 82 -15.84 -43.24 -9.92
N CYS A 83 -15.98 -44.41 -9.38
CA CYS A 83 -15.58 -44.73 -8.01
C CYS A 83 -14.72 -45.96 -8.06
N ASN A 84 -13.42 -45.79 -8.15
CA ASN A 84 -12.42 -46.73 -7.64
C ASN A 84 -11.03 -46.09 -7.83
N GLY A 85 -10.56 -45.41 -6.78
CA GLY A 85 -9.16 -45.00 -6.64
C GLY A 85 -8.51 -45.84 -5.55
N GLU A 86 -7.54 -46.62 -5.91
CA GLU A 86 -6.63 -47.26 -4.96
C GLU A 86 -5.58 -46.27 -4.53
N LEU A 87 -5.55 -45.94 -3.25
CA LEU A 87 -4.41 -45.30 -2.61
C LEU A 87 -3.87 -46.26 -1.57
N MET A 88 -2.66 -46.75 -1.74
CA MET A 88 -1.92 -47.63 -0.84
C MET A 88 -2.60 -48.98 -0.50
N GLY A 89 -3.06 -49.71 -1.47
CA GLY A 89 -3.37 -51.15 -1.32
C GLY A 89 -4.53 -51.51 -0.40
N LYS A 90 -5.41 -50.56 0.00
CA LYS A 90 -6.62 -50.86 0.78
C LYS A 90 -7.87 -50.25 0.14
N LYS A 91 -8.83 -51.09 -0.25
CA LYS A 91 -10.16 -50.68 -0.71
C LYS A 91 -10.95 -50.04 0.40
N LEU A 92 -11.34 -48.77 0.27
CA LEU A 92 -12.29 -48.08 1.14
C LEU A 92 -13.71 -48.32 0.64
N ASN A 93 -14.52 -48.95 1.46
CA ASN A 93 -15.91 -49.27 1.18
C ASN A 93 -16.81 -48.14 1.69
N LEU A 94 -17.32 -47.31 0.77
CA LEU A 94 -18.09 -46.07 1.04
C LEU A 94 -19.50 -46.36 1.67
N SER A 95 -19.94 -47.59 1.77
CA SER A 95 -21.23 -47.93 2.37
C SER A 95 -21.29 -47.80 3.88
N GLN A 96 -20.16 -47.77 4.58
CA GLN A 96 -20.10 -47.60 6.03
C GLN A 96 -20.11 -46.16 6.54
N LEU A 97 -19.86 -45.17 5.65
CA LEU A 97 -19.87 -43.76 6.03
C LEU A 97 -21.26 -43.09 5.95
N ARG A 98 -22.24 -43.75 5.34
CA ARG A 98 -23.63 -43.24 5.28
C ARG A 98 -24.49 -43.55 6.48
N SER A 99 -24.11 -44.49 7.32
CA SER A 99 -24.90 -44.87 8.52
C SER A 99 -24.57 -44.07 9.78
N SER A 100 -23.46 -43.30 9.80
CA SER A 100 -23.07 -42.48 10.95
C SER A 100 -23.56 -41.02 10.91
N SER A 101 -23.98 -40.52 9.74
CA SER A 101 -24.44 -39.14 9.61
C SER A 101 -25.92 -38.92 9.91
N THR A 102 -26.73 -40.00 9.92
CA THR A 102 -28.17 -39.91 10.19
C THR A 102 -28.54 -39.88 11.66
N ASN A 103 -27.62 -40.29 12.55
CA ASN A 103 -27.88 -40.29 13.99
C ASN A 103 -27.49 -38.99 14.71
N LEU A 104 -26.65 -38.15 14.12
CA LEU A 104 -26.32 -36.83 14.70
C LEU A 104 -27.38 -35.76 14.42
N SER A 105 -28.08 -35.83 13.27
CA SER A 105 -29.13 -34.88 12.95
C SER A 105 -30.42 -35.10 13.75
N LYS A 106 -30.74 -36.34 14.14
CA LYS A 106 -31.93 -36.62 14.95
C LYS A 106 -31.78 -36.24 16.43
N LYS A 107 -30.56 -36.23 16.98
CA LYS A 107 -30.33 -35.82 18.38
C LYS A 107 -30.34 -34.31 18.57
N LYS A 108 -30.08 -33.52 17.50
CA LYS A 108 -30.15 -32.04 17.53
C LYS A 108 -31.56 -31.48 17.41
N ILE A 109 -32.50 -32.24 16.81
CA ILE A 109 -33.90 -31.84 16.65
C ILE A 109 -34.73 -32.06 17.92
N GLN A 110 -34.33 -32.98 18.80
CA GLN A 110 -35.09 -33.31 20.01
C GLN A 110 -34.73 -32.49 21.25
N MET A 111 -33.66 -31.67 21.18
CA MET A 111 -33.31 -30.70 22.24
C MET A 111 -33.83 -29.28 22.01
N SER A 112 -34.48 -28.99 20.88
CA SER A 112 -34.97 -27.65 20.58
C SER A 112 -36.49 -27.46 20.78
N LEU A 113 -37.20 -28.46 21.33
CA LEU A 113 -38.67 -28.42 21.47
C LEU A 113 -39.18 -28.30 22.91
N THR A 114 -38.31 -28.12 23.91
CA THR A 114 -38.74 -27.97 25.31
C THR A 114 -38.34 -26.64 25.98
N SER A 115 -38.00 -25.60 25.20
CA SER A 115 -37.81 -24.26 25.75
C SER A 115 -38.44 -23.20 24.85
N VAL A 116 -39.75 -23.25 24.68
CA VAL A 116 -40.52 -22.16 24.08
C VAL A 116 -41.56 -21.70 25.10
N ALA A 117 -41.11 -20.87 26.03
CA ALA A 117 -41.88 -19.84 26.71
C ALA A 117 -40.90 -18.96 27.50
N GLY A 118 -40.53 -17.82 26.91
CA GLY A 118 -39.77 -16.76 27.56
C GLY A 118 -38.51 -16.36 26.81
N GLU A 119 -38.53 -15.11 26.32
CA GLU A 119 -37.40 -14.33 25.86
C GLU A 119 -37.04 -14.37 24.36
N THR A 120 -37.93 -13.84 23.57
CA THR A 120 -37.64 -13.26 22.27
C THR A 120 -37.22 -11.78 22.48
N LYS A 121 -35.95 -11.52 22.82
CA LYS A 121 -35.41 -10.13 22.77
C LYS A 121 -33.91 -9.96 22.65
N VAL A 122 -33.12 -11.05 22.53
CA VAL A 122 -31.65 -10.93 22.58
C VAL A 122 -30.94 -11.18 21.23
N GLN A 123 -31.62 -11.69 20.19
CA GLN A 123 -30.96 -12.04 18.94
C GLN A 123 -30.97 -10.96 17.83
N GLU A 124 -31.77 -9.89 17.97
CA GLU A 124 -31.78 -8.80 16.97
C GLU A 124 -30.65 -7.77 17.14
N THR A 125 -30.02 -7.72 18.33
CA THR A 125 -28.99 -6.70 18.62
C THR A 125 -27.56 -7.08 18.19
N GLU A 126 -27.23 -8.34 17.98
CA GLU A 126 -25.87 -8.75 17.59
C GLU A 126 -25.61 -8.60 16.07
N SER A 127 -26.62 -8.77 15.22
CA SER A 127 -26.46 -8.62 13.77
C SER A 127 -26.33 -7.13 13.35
N GLU A 128 -26.97 -6.22 14.05
CA GLU A 128 -26.85 -4.77 13.79
C GLU A 128 -25.48 -4.21 14.14
N LYS A 129 -24.83 -4.78 15.17
CA LYS A 129 -23.50 -4.33 15.62
C LYS A 129 -22.36 -4.65 14.63
N ARG A 130 -22.53 -5.59 13.71
CA ARG A 130 -21.50 -6.05 12.76
C ARG A 130 -21.75 -5.61 11.31
N ASP A 131 -22.44 -4.51 11.07
CA ASP A 131 -22.67 -4.02 9.70
C ASP A 131 -21.45 -3.20 9.21
N PRO A 132 -20.66 -3.70 8.26
CA PRO A 132 -19.52 -2.97 7.70
C PRO A 132 -19.93 -1.77 6.85
N ARG A 133 -21.22 -1.65 6.44
CA ARG A 133 -21.72 -0.52 5.65
C ARG A 133 -21.78 0.77 6.45
N THR A 134 -21.85 0.69 7.78
CA THR A 134 -21.84 1.84 8.68
C THR A 134 -20.42 2.34 9.02
N VAL A 135 -19.39 1.74 8.44
CA VAL A 135 -17.98 2.08 8.66
C VAL A 135 -17.39 2.72 7.40
N ALA A 136 -16.72 3.86 7.55
CA ALA A 136 -15.85 4.43 6.52
C ALA A 136 -14.40 4.31 6.91
N SER A 137 -13.56 3.90 5.97
CA SER A 137 -12.11 3.80 6.18
C SER A 137 -11.39 4.98 5.50
N ILE A 138 -10.46 5.60 6.24
CA ILE A 138 -9.54 6.62 5.73
C ILE A 138 -8.13 6.06 5.79
N ILE A 139 -7.50 5.87 4.63
CA ILE A 139 -6.10 5.45 4.56
C ILE A 139 -5.22 6.66 4.32
N LEU A 140 -4.29 6.91 5.22
CA LEU A 140 -3.34 8.01 5.15
C LEU A 140 -2.22 7.64 4.16
N GLY A 141 -2.39 8.05 2.91
CA GLY A 141 -1.44 7.82 1.82
C GLY A 141 -0.45 8.98 1.58
N GLY A 142 -0.50 9.99 2.44
CA GLY A 142 0.34 11.18 2.37
C GLY A 142 1.64 11.07 3.17
N GLY A 143 2.36 12.20 3.23
CA GLY A 143 3.65 12.32 3.93
C GLY A 143 4.84 12.37 2.97
N ALA A 144 5.91 13.10 3.37
CA ALA A 144 7.10 13.28 2.54
C ALA A 144 7.94 12.00 2.38
N GLY A 145 7.78 11.03 3.30
CA GLY A 145 8.51 9.76 3.27
C GLY A 145 10.03 9.90 3.37
N THR A 146 10.51 10.91 4.10
CA THR A 146 11.95 11.26 4.17
C THR A 146 12.81 10.15 4.74
N ARG A 147 12.31 9.41 5.74
CA ARG A 147 13.04 8.28 6.35
C ARG A 147 13.21 7.08 5.42
N LEU A 148 12.35 6.94 4.40
CA LEU A 148 12.41 5.90 3.37
C LEU A 148 13.06 6.39 2.07
N PHE A 149 13.61 7.62 2.06
CA PHE A 149 14.38 8.12 0.93
C PHE A 149 15.67 7.29 0.77
N PRO A 150 16.07 6.86 -0.47
CA PRO A 150 15.63 7.41 -1.77
C PRO A 150 14.47 6.69 -2.46
N LEU A 151 13.88 5.65 -1.91
CA LEU A 151 12.78 4.90 -2.53
C LEU A 151 11.54 5.79 -2.78
N THR A 152 11.36 6.84 -1.97
CA THR A 152 10.27 7.82 -2.08
C THR A 152 10.58 9.01 -2.99
N LYS A 153 11.77 9.07 -3.60
CA LYS A 153 12.18 10.18 -4.50
C LYS A 153 11.19 10.45 -5.64
N ARG A 154 10.55 9.40 -6.18
CA ARG A 154 9.64 9.47 -7.35
C ARG A 154 8.29 8.78 -7.13
N ARG A 155 7.94 8.46 -5.89
CA ARG A 155 6.66 7.82 -5.52
C ARG A 155 6.30 8.10 -4.07
N ALA A 156 5.01 8.11 -3.77
CA ALA A 156 4.53 8.17 -2.40
C ALA A 156 4.93 6.90 -1.62
N LYS A 157 5.12 6.99 -0.30
CA LYS A 157 5.51 5.87 0.58
C LYS A 157 4.62 4.64 0.39
N PRO A 158 3.26 4.74 0.38
CA PRO A 158 2.39 3.59 0.19
C PRO A 158 2.50 2.90 -1.18
N ALA A 159 3.11 3.59 -2.16
CA ALA A 159 3.34 3.02 -3.50
C ALA A 159 4.66 2.26 -3.63
N VAL A 160 5.47 2.16 -2.57
CA VAL A 160 6.72 1.41 -2.58
C VAL A 160 6.39 -0.09 -2.70
N PRO A 161 7.06 -0.82 -3.63
CA PRO A 161 6.85 -2.25 -3.79
C PRO A 161 7.38 -3.04 -2.60
N ILE A 162 6.67 -4.11 -2.21
CA ILE A 162 7.06 -5.04 -1.16
C ILE A 162 6.81 -6.48 -1.61
N GLY A 163 7.58 -7.44 -1.11
CA GLY A 163 7.42 -8.86 -1.42
C GLY A 163 7.50 -9.17 -2.92
N GLY A 164 8.21 -8.34 -3.69
CA GLY A 164 8.44 -8.50 -5.12
C GLY A 164 7.28 -8.15 -6.05
N ALA A 165 6.02 -8.31 -5.62
CA ALA A 165 4.85 -8.12 -6.48
C ALA A 165 3.81 -7.14 -5.93
N TYR A 166 3.75 -6.91 -4.63
CA TYR A 166 2.77 -6.07 -3.96
C TYR A 166 3.27 -4.63 -3.77
N ARG A 167 2.42 -3.76 -3.21
CA ARG A 167 2.77 -2.45 -2.70
C ARG A 167 2.29 -2.32 -1.27
N LEU A 168 2.89 -1.44 -0.48
CA LEU A 168 2.50 -1.24 0.92
C LEU A 168 1.00 -0.95 1.07
N ILE A 169 0.42 -0.12 0.19
CA ILE A 169 -1.02 0.21 0.18
C ILE A 169 -1.92 -1.02 -0.01
N ASP A 170 -1.44 -2.08 -0.65
CA ASP A 170 -2.25 -3.28 -0.90
C ASP A 170 -2.63 -3.99 0.41
N VAL A 171 -1.86 -3.80 1.48
CA VAL A 171 -2.11 -4.37 2.80
C VAL A 171 -3.38 -3.79 3.44
N PRO A 172 -3.45 -2.49 3.79
CA PRO A 172 -4.66 -1.92 4.40
C PRO A 172 -5.88 -1.99 3.47
N MET A 173 -5.69 -1.86 2.15
CA MET A 173 -6.77 -2.04 1.19
C MET A 173 -7.35 -3.45 1.22
N SER A 174 -6.52 -4.48 1.28
CA SER A 174 -6.96 -5.87 1.34
C SER A 174 -7.64 -6.19 2.67
N ASN A 175 -7.13 -5.66 3.78
CA ASN A 175 -7.76 -5.81 5.08
C ASN A 175 -9.17 -5.16 5.08
N CYS A 176 -9.36 -3.97 4.46
CA CYS A 176 -10.70 -3.38 4.29
C CYS A 176 -11.64 -4.30 3.50
N ILE A 177 -11.18 -4.82 2.36
CA ILE A 177 -11.98 -5.72 1.50
C ILE A 177 -12.36 -6.99 2.25
N ASN A 178 -11.39 -7.64 2.90
CA ASN A 178 -11.60 -8.89 3.65
C ASN A 178 -12.52 -8.69 4.87
N SER A 179 -12.56 -7.49 5.43
CA SER A 179 -13.46 -7.11 6.53
C SER A 179 -14.84 -6.64 6.02
N GLY A 180 -15.09 -6.61 4.70
CA GLY A 180 -16.35 -6.15 4.12
C GLY A 180 -16.55 -4.63 4.12
N ILE A 181 -15.54 -3.85 4.55
CA ILE A 181 -15.60 -2.38 4.54
C ILE A 181 -15.39 -1.90 3.11
N ASN A 182 -16.44 -1.31 2.53
CA ASN A 182 -16.50 -0.97 1.11
C ASN A 182 -16.45 0.55 0.81
N LYS A 183 -16.44 1.40 1.84
CA LYS A 183 -16.32 2.86 1.72
C LYS A 183 -14.90 3.27 2.15
N VAL A 184 -14.00 3.45 1.17
CA VAL A 184 -12.57 3.68 1.44
C VAL A 184 -12.10 4.96 0.78
N TYR A 185 -11.60 5.89 1.58
CA TYR A 185 -10.94 7.12 1.15
C TYR A 185 -9.42 7.00 1.35
N ILE A 186 -8.64 7.38 0.35
CA ILE A 186 -7.17 7.39 0.43
C ILE A 186 -6.68 8.83 0.29
N LEU A 187 -6.17 9.40 1.37
CA LEU A 187 -5.67 10.76 1.36
C LEU A 187 -4.25 10.79 0.79
N THR A 188 -4.07 11.49 -0.32
CA THR A 188 -2.80 11.54 -1.04
C THR A 188 -2.27 12.98 -1.15
N GLN A 189 -0.95 13.12 -1.21
CA GLN A 189 -0.35 14.43 -1.48
C GLN A 189 0.84 14.32 -2.44
N TYR A 190 2.04 14.38 -1.95
CA TYR A 190 3.26 14.44 -2.73
C TYR A 190 3.55 13.12 -3.48
N ASN A 191 4.05 13.20 -4.73
CA ASN A 191 4.43 12.05 -5.57
C ASN A 191 3.34 10.97 -5.77
N SER A 192 2.05 11.33 -5.71
CA SER A 192 0.93 10.39 -5.72
C SER A 192 0.62 9.72 -7.06
N ALA A 193 1.16 10.21 -8.19
CA ALA A 193 0.82 9.73 -9.53
C ALA A 193 0.93 8.19 -9.70
N SER A 194 1.97 7.57 -9.12
CA SER A 194 2.17 6.13 -9.20
C SER A 194 1.21 5.37 -8.27
N LEU A 195 0.83 5.96 -7.14
CA LEU A 195 -0.16 5.44 -6.21
C LEU A 195 -1.55 5.46 -6.86
N ASN A 196 -1.99 6.61 -7.36
CA ASN A 196 -3.31 6.78 -7.98
C ASN A 196 -3.50 5.84 -9.19
N ARG A 197 -2.45 5.68 -10.02
CA ARG A 197 -2.48 4.71 -11.14
C ARG A 197 -2.61 3.27 -10.65
N HIS A 198 -1.97 2.92 -9.53
CA HIS A 198 -2.08 1.59 -8.95
C HIS A 198 -3.48 1.34 -8.39
N LEU A 199 -4.02 2.27 -7.61
CA LEU A 199 -5.37 2.19 -7.03
C LEU A 199 -6.44 2.01 -8.12
N ALA A 200 -6.38 2.84 -9.17
CA ALA A 200 -7.31 2.75 -10.30
C ALA A 200 -7.27 1.37 -11.01
N ARG A 201 -6.10 0.75 -11.11
CA ARG A 201 -5.95 -0.56 -11.75
C ARG A 201 -6.27 -1.74 -10.84
N ALA A 202 -6.00 -1.60 -9.55
CA ALA A 202 -6.15 -2.68 -8.59
C ALA A 202 -7.61 -2.82 -8.11
N TYR A 203 -8.28 -1.69 -7.87
CA TYR A 203 -9.49 -1.67 -7.07
C TYR A 203 -10.74 -1.13 -7.79
N ASN A 204 -10.62 -0.22 -8.77
CA ASN A 204 -11.78 0.39 -9.42
C ASN A 204 -12.48 -0.47 -10.49
N SER A 205 -11.86 -1.55 -10.98
CA SER A 205 -12.38 -2.28 -12.16
C SER A 205 -12.99 -3.66 -11.86
N ASN A 206 -13.04 -4.10 -10.62
CA ASN A 206 -13.26 -5.52 -10.33
C ASN A 206 -14.58 -5.88 -9.64
N GLY A 207 -15.48 -4.91 -9.39
CA GLY A 207 -16.70 -5.18 -8.63
C GLY A 207 -16.48 -5.71 -7.20
N VAL A 208 -15.25 -5.59 -6.68
CA VAL A 208 -14.85 -6.10 -5.36
C VAL A 208 -15.55 -5.34 -4.23
N PHE A 209 -15.92 -4.09 -4.47
CA PHE A 209 -16.56 -3.22 -3.49
C PHE A 209 -18.09 -3.18 -3.57
N GLY A 210 -18.71 -3.95 -4.49
CA GLY A 210 -20.17 -3.96 -4.64
C GLY A 210 -20.73 -2.55 -4.92
N ASP A 211 -21.56 -2.05 -4.02
CA ASP A 211 -22.11 -0.69 -4.00
C ASP A 211 -21.18 0.35 -3.34
N GLY A 212 -20.02 -0.08 -2.86
CA GLY A 212 -19.00 0.78 -2.25
C GLY A 212 -18.12 1.50 -3.27
N PHE A 213 -17.12 2.19 -2.75
CA PHE A 213 -16.18 2.97 -3.56
C PHE A 213 -14.78 3.04 -2.94
N VAL A 214 -13.80 3.32 -3.81
CA VAL A 214 -12.43 3.67 -3.43
C VAL A 214 -12.11 5.01 -4.06
N GLU A 215 -11.96 6.04 -3.24
CA GLU A 215 -11.67 7.40 -3.71
C GLU A 215 -10.30 7.86 -3.24
N ALA A 216 -9.44 8.24 -4.19
CA ALA A 216 -8.15 8.86 -3.91
C ALA A 216 -8.32 10.39 -3.88
N LEU A 217 -8.19 10.98 -2.71
CA LEU A 217 -8.36 12.40 -2.46
C LEU A 217 -7.00 13.07 -2.37
N ALA A 218 -6.74 14.04 -3.23
CA ALA A 218 -5.50 14.78 -3.23
C ALA A 218 -5.59 16.01 -2.32
N ALA A 219 -4.50 16.34 -1.62
CA ALA A 219 -4.40 17.58 -0.87
C ALA A 219 -4.77 18.77 -1.76
N THR A 220 -5.75 19.56 -1.32
CA THR A 220 -6.15 20.79 -2.01
C THR A 220 -5.22 21.91 -1.62
N GLN A 221 -4.73 22.62 -2.63
CA GLN A 221 -3.96 23.85 -2.43
C GLN A 221 -4.93 25.02 -2.57
N THR A 222 -5.32 25.61 -1.46
CA THR A 222 -6.06 26.89 -1.47
C THR A 222 -5.09 28.01 -1.86
N PRO A 223 -5.44 28.89 -2.80
CA PRO A 223 -4.71 30.13 -3.04
C PRO A 223 -4.87 31.01 -1.79
N GLY A 224 -3.91 31.01 -0.91
CA GLY A 224 -3.90 31.80 0.31
C GLY A 224 -2.63 32.63 0.41
N GLU A 225 -2.62 33.61 1.29
CA GLU A 225 -1.57 34.62 1.46
C GLU A 225 -0.15 34.06 1.73
N THR A 226 0.01 32.78 2.05
CA THR A 226 1.28 32.19 2.47
C THR A 226 1.76 31.02 1.60
N GLY A 227 1.26 30.87 0.37
CA GLY A 227 1.75 29.85 -0.57
C GLY A 227 1.13 28.45 -0.37
N LYS A 228 1.63 27.50 -1.14
CA LYS A 228 1.10 26.12 -1.26
C LYS A 228 1.26 25.37 0.07
N ARG A 229 0.17 25.10 0.77
CA ARG A 229 0.19 24.26 1.98
C ARG A 229 -0.20 22.83 1.65
N TRP A 230 0.71 21.90 1.92
CA TRP A 230 0.43 20.47 2.01
C TRP A 230 -0.19 20.15 3.36
N PHE A 231 -0.73 18.92 3.53
CA PHE A 231 -1.14 18.45 4.85
C PHE A 231 -0.01 18.62 5.87
N GLN A 232 -0.31 19.27 6.97
CA GLN A 232 0.67 19.53 8.04
C GLN A 232 0.86 18.33 8.97
N GLY A 233 -0.06 17.36 8.91
CA GLY A 233 -0.03 16.14 9.71
C GLY A 233 -1.25 15.27 9.42
N THR A 234 -1.39 14.20 10.17
CA THR A 234 -2.42 13.17 9.98
C THR A 234 -3.83 13.71 10.27
N ALA A 235 -4.00 14.50 11.32
CA ALA A 235 -5.28 15.10 11.69
C ALA A 235 -5.69 16.25 10.75
N ASP A 236 -4.71 17.07 10.32
CA ASP A 236 -4.95 18.10 9.31
C ASP A 236 -5.43 17.51 7.98
N ALA A 237 -4.85 16.38 7.56
CA ALA A 237 -5.28 15.68 6.36
C ALA A 237 -6.76 15.27 6.43
N VAL A 238 -7.21 14.72 7.54
CA VAL A 238 -8.62 14.32 7.72
C VAL A 238 -9.51 15.54 7.85
N ARG A 239 -9.07 16.60 8.54
CA ARG A 239 -9.81 17.84 8.73
C ARG A 239 -10.16 18.52 7.41
N GLN A 240 -9.25 18.53 6.44
CA GLN A 240 -9.49 19.13 5.13
C GLN A 240 -10.62 18.46 4.34
N PHE A 241 -10.98 17.23 4.71
CA PHE A 241 -12.04 16.45 4.06
C PHE A 241 -13.24 16.16 4.98
N HIS A 242 -13.43 16.89 6.06
CA HIS A 242 -14.54 16.68 7.00
C HIS A 242 -15.93 16.70 6.35
N TRP A 243 -16.08 17.43 5.24
CA TRP A 243 -17.31 17.53 4.45
C TRP A 243 -17.75 16.18 3.83
N LEU A 244 -16.81 15.22 3.66
CA LEU A 244 -17.14 13.88 3.18
C LEU A 244 -18.16 13.16 4.07
N PHE A 245 -18.14 13.44 5.37
CA PHE A 245 -19.05 12.83 6.34
C PHE A 245 -20.44 13.49 6.34
N GLU A 246 -20.61 14.61 5.63
CA GLU A 246 -21.86 15.34 5.43
C GLU A 246 -22.53 14.97 4.11
N ASP A 247 -21.82 14.31 3.20
CA ASP A 247 -22.36 13.82 1.93
C ASP A 247 -23.47 12.78 2.18
N ALA A 248 -24.46 12.75 1.28
CA ALA A 248 -25.56 11.78 1.32
C ALA A 248 -25.08 10.32 1.34
N ARG A 249 -23.95 10.01 0.68
CA ARG A 249 -23.32 8.68 0.68
C ARG A 249 -22.73 8.26 2.03
N SER A 250 -22.47 9.22 2.89
CA SER A 250 -21.86 9.03 4.21
C SER A 250 -22.84 9.17 5.38
N LYS A 251 -24.13 9.30 5.08
CA LYS A 251 -25.18 9.55 6.09
C LYS A 251 -25.30 8.39 7.10
N GLU A 252 -25.15 7.16 6.61
CA GLU A 252 -25.26 5.94 7.41
C GLU A 252 -23.95 5.59 8.18
N ILE A 253 -22.89 6.36 8.00
CA ILE A 253 -21.61 6.09 8.67
C ILE A 253 -21.73 6.47 10.14
N GLU A 254 -21.42 5.52 11.00
CA GLU A 254 -21.37 5.65 12.45
C GLU A 254 -19.91 5.77 12.94
N ASP A 255 -19.03 4.93 12.39
CA ASP A 255 -17.64 4.86 12.79
C ASP A 255 -16.69 5.18 11.64
N VAL A 256 -15.57 5.79 11.98
CA VAL A 256 -14.50 6.14 11.05
C VAL A 256 -13.23 5.40 11.46
N LEU A 257 -12.75 4.54 10.56
CA LEU A 257 -11.50 3.80 10.71
C LEU A 257 -10.36 4.56 10.04
N ILE A 258 -9.34 4.97 10.79
CA ILE A 258 -8.16 5.68 10.29
C ILE A 258 -6.98 4.72 10.26
N LEU A 259 -6.37 4.56 9.07
CA LEU A 259 -5.33 3.59 8.79
C LEU A 259 -4.08 4.26 8.26
N SER A 260 -2.91 3.74 8.64
CA SER A 260 -1.65 4.05 7.95
C SER A 260 -1.52 3.27 6.65
N GLY A 261 -0.98 3.92 5.62
CA GLY A 261 -0.83 3.33 4.27
C GLY A 261 0.47 2.56 4.03
N ASP A 262 1.26 2.32 5.07
CA ASP A 262 2.67 1.89 4.98
C ASP A 262 3.09 0.80 5.96
N HIS A 263 2.14 0.13 6.60
CA HIS A 263 2.38 -0.97 7.53
C HIS A 263 2.15 -2.33 6.87
N LEU A 264 2.83 -3.35 7.38
CA LEU A 264 2.71 -4.75 6.97
C LEU A 264 2.08 -5.56 8.08
N TYR A 265 0.82 -6.00 7.90
CA TYR A 265 0.06 -6.79 8.87
C TYR A 265 -1.21 -7.37 8.22
N ARG A 266 -1.85 -8.34 8.86
CA ARG A 266 -3.17 -8.83 8.46
C ARG A 266 -4.13 -8.70 9.64
N MET A 267 -5.23 -7.96 9.45
CA MET A 267 -6.19 -7.66 10.52
C MET A 267 -7.61 -7.69 9.98
N ASP A 268 -8.53 -8.26 10.73
CA ASP A 268 -9.95 -8.07 10.51
C ASP A 268 -10.39 -6.78 11.20
N TYR A 269 -10.67 -5.75 10.41
CA TYR A 269 -11.04 -4.46 10.98
C TYR A 269 -12.44 -4.47 11.60
N MET A 270 -13.32 -5.40 11.20
CA MET A 270 -14.64 -5.48 11.82
C MET A 270 -14.58 -6.11 13.22
N ASP A 271 -13.60 -6.95 13.53
CA ASP A 271 -13.37 -7.39 14.90
C ASP A 271 -12.94 -6.21 15.79
N PHE A 272 -12.09 -5.33 15.27
CA PHE A 272 -11.68 -4.11 15.98
C PHE A 272 -12.82 -3.11 16.15
N VAL A 273 -13.64 -2.88 15.11
CA VAL A 273 -14.83 -2.00 15.20
C VAL A 273 -15.87 -2.58 16.16
N GLN A 274 -16.03 -3.90 16.19
CA GLN A 274 -16.97 -4.55 17.11
C GLN A 274 -16.53 -4.40 18.56
N ASP A 275 -15.26 -4.55 18.87
CA ASP A 275 -14.69 -4.27 20.20
C ASP A 275 -14.92 -2.80 20.60
N HIS A 276 -14.69 -1.86 19.68
CA HIS A 276 -14.98 -0.44 19.87
C HIS A 276 -16.44 -0.18 20.26
N ARG A 277 -17.38 -0.81 19.56
CA ARG A 277 -18.82 -0.69 19.82
C ARG A 277 -19.25 -1.36 21.13
N GLN A 278 -18.71 -2.55 21.41
CA GLN A 278 -19.02 -3.31 22.62
C GLN A 278 -18.49 -2.63 23.88
N SER A 279 -17.29 -2.06 23.84
CA SER A 279 -16.73 -1.28 24.95
C SER A 279 -17.47 0.05 25.17
N GLY A 280 -18.22 0.54 24.15
CA GLY A 280 -18.87 1.84 24.17
C GLY A 280 -17.88 3.00 24.04
N ALA A 281 -16.63 2.73 23.67
CA ALA A 281 -15.57 3.71 23.55
C ALA A 281 -15.92 4.82 22.56
N ASP A 282 -15.37 6.02 22.78
CA ASP A 282 -15.46 7.15 21.87
C ASP A 282 -14.38 7.08 20.82
N ILE A 283 -13.21 6.54 21.21
CA ILE A 283 -12.03 6.33 20.39
C ILE A 283 -11.45 4.95 20.77
N SER A 284 -11.02 4.16 19.80
CA SER A 284 -10.23 2.95 20.05
C SER A 284 -8.92 2.99 19.30
N ILE A 285 -7.85 2.52 19.92
CA ILE A 285 -6.49 2.49 19.40
C ILE A 285 -6.01 1.05 19.35
N SER A 286 -5.62 0.57 18.18
CA SER A 286 -4.97 -0.73 18.09
C SER A 286 -3.54 -0.62 18.61
N CYS A 287 -3.14 -1.57 19.46
CA CYS A 287 -1.86 -1.58 20.14
C CYS A 287 -1.19 -2.95 20.11
N ILE A 288 0.12 -2.95 20.32
CA ILE A 288 0.96 -4.14 20.34
C ILE A 288 2.03 -4.00 21.45
N PRO A 289 2.39 -5.08 22.17
CA PRO A 289 3.51 -5.05 23.11
C PRO A 289 4.83 -5.08 22.35
N ILE A 290 5.77 -4.18 22.69
CA ILE A 290 7.07 -4.05 22.03
C ILE A 290 8.24 -3.99 23.00
N ASP A 291 9.44 -4.28 22.47
CA ASP A 291 10.70 -4.23 23.19
C ASP A 291 11.27 -2.81 23.31
N ASP A 292 12.28 -2.65 24.16
CA ASP A 292 12.94 -1.37 24.44
C ASP A 292 13.63 -0.78 23.20
N ARG A 293 14.13 -1.62 22.29
CA ARG A 293 14.93 -1.19 21.13
C ARG A 293 14.13 -0.36 20.14
N ARG A 294 12.84 -0.65 20.03
CA ARG A 294 11.94 -0.04 19.06
C ARG A 294 10.97 0.97 19.68
N ALA A 295 10.87 1.00 21.02
CA ALA A 295 9.86 1.77 21.73
C ALA A 295 9.89 3.28 21.41
N SER A 296 11.10 3.85 21.20
CA SER A 296 11.25 5.28 20.86
C SER A 296 10.72 5.68 19.48
N ASP A 297 10.41 4.73 18.61
CA ASP A 297 9.92 5.00 17.24
C ASP A 297 8.40 5.16 17.16
N PHE A 298 7.68 4.79 18.23
CA PHE A 298 6.22 4.70 18.27
C PHE A 298 5.58 5.58 19.34
N GLY A 299 4.30 5.86 19.18
CA GLY A 299 3.48 6.36 20.26
C GLY A 299 3.26 5.26 21.31
N LEU A 300 3.56 5.55 22.57
CA LEU A 300 3.41 4.62 23.68
C LEU A 300 2.21 4.99 24.54
N MET A 301 1.56 4.00 25.13
CA MET A 301 0.41 4.19 25.99
C MET A 301 0.50 3.39 27.28
N LYS A 302 -0.20 3.91 28.31
CA LYS A 302 -0.51 3.17 29.53
C LYS A 302 -2.01 2.93 29.61
N ILE A 303 -2.39 1.77 30.05
CA ILE A 303 -3.78 1.35 30.17
C ILE A 303 -4.12 0.96 31.60
N ASP A 304 -5.40 1.02 31.96
CA ASP A 304 -5.92 0.43 33.18
C ASP A 304 -6.32 -1.04 32.98
N GLU A 305 -6.77 -1.70 34.04
CA GLU A 305 -7.23 -3.10 34.03
C GLU A 305 -8.42 -3.36 33.10
N LYS A 306 -9.13 -2.31 32.68
CA LYS A 306 -10.28 -2.39 31.77
C LYS A 306 -9.90 -2.10 30.32
N GLY A 307 -8.61 -1.89 30.01
CA GLY A 307 -8.12 -1.54 28.69
C GLY A 307 -8.29 -0.06 28.31
N ARG A 308 -8.71 0.83 29.26
CA ARG A 308 -8.80 2.26 29.00
C ARG A 308 -7.41 2.89 28.96
N VAL A 309 -7.15 3.70 27.96
CA VAL A 309 -5.91 4.48 27.85
C VAL A 309 -5.92 5.62 28.86
N ILE A 310 -4.98 5.61 29.80
CA ILE A 310 -4.82 6.63 30.85
C ILE A 310 -3.72 7.63 30.54
N SER A 311 -2.74 7.25 29.73
CA SER A 311 -1.65 8.13 29.28
C SER A 311 -1.17 7.72 27.91
N PHE A 312 -0.82 8.71 27.09
CA PHE A 312 -0.25 8.52 25.76
C PHE A 312 0.91 9.50 25.55
N SER A 313 2.02 9.01 24.97
CA SER A 313 3.19 9.83 24.63
C SER A 313 3.72 9.43 23.25
N GLU A 314 3.80 10.39 22.33
CA GLU A 314 4.29 10.16 20.96
C GLU A 314 5.81 10.19 20.94
N LYS A 315 6.44 9.06 20.58
CA LYS A 315 7.89 8.88 20.39
C LYS A 315 8.73 9.41 21.56
N PRO A 316 8.46 8.96 22.79
CA PRO A 316 9.21 9.42 23.97
C PRO A 316 10.67 9.00 23.88
N LYS A 317 11.55 9.78 24.51
CA LYS A 317 13.00 9.51 24.54
C LYS A 317 13.56 9.66 25.93
N GLY A 318 14.68 8.97 26.19
CA GLY A 318 15.38 9.10 27.46
C GLY A 318 14.52 8.70 28.67
N ASP A 319 14.39 9.59 29.65
CA ASP A 319 13.65 9.29 30.88
C ASP A 319 12.12 9.24 30.65
N ASP A 320 11.60 10.01 29.69
CA ASP A 320 10.18 9.93 29.30
C ASP A 320 9.85 8.55 28.71
N LEU A 321 10.78 7.94 27.97
CA LEU A 321 10.63 6.57 27.47
C LEU A 321 10.53 5.58 28.63
N LYS A 322 11.45 5.62 29.57
CA LYS A 322 11.45 4.74 30.75
C LYS A 322 10.18 4.91 31.58
N ALA A 323 9.70 6.16 31.69
CA ALA A 323 8.47 6.44 32.39
C ALA A 323 7.24 5.78 31.76
N MET A 324 7.28 5.42 30.45
CA MET A 324 6.18 4.75 29.75
C MET A 324 6.18 3.22 29.90
N ALA A 325 7.19 2.63 30.56
CA ALA A 325 7.19 1.19 30.84
C ALA A 325 6.01 0.78 31.72
N VAL A 326 5.41 -0.35 31.41
CA VAL A 326 4.24 -0.93 32.10
C VAL A 326 4.41 -2.44 32.24
N ASP A 327 3.70 -3.03 33.19
CA ASP A 327 3.58 -4.49 33.25
C ASP A 327 2.59 -4.97 32.17
N THR A 328 3.14 -5.51 31.10
CA THR A 328 2.34 -5.98 29.95
C THR A 328 1.62 -7.31 30.21
N THR A 329 1.73 -7.92 31.42
CA THR A 329 0.89 -9.04 31.82
C THR A 329 -0.60 -8.66 31.85
N ILE A 330 -0.93 -7.38 32.00
CA ILE A 330 -2.29 -6.82 31.87
C ILE A 330 -2.91 -7.13 30.48
N LEU A 331 -2.08 -7.33 29.46
CA LEU A 331 -2.50 -7.72 28.12
C LEU A 331 -2.61 -9.25 27.96
N GLY A 332 -2.41 -10.02 29.02
CA GLY A 332 -2.44 -11.49 29.00
C GLY A 332 -1.12 -12.15 28.57
N LEU A 333 -0.01 -11.40 28.49
CA LEU A 333 1.30 -11.97 28.21
C LEU A 333 1.83 -12.79 29.39
N SER A 334 2.66 -13.79 29.11
CA SER A 334 3.44 -14.47 30.14
C SER A 334 4.43 -13.51 30.80
N LYS A 335 4.83 -13.80 32.04
CA LYS A 335 5.81 -12.93 32.74
C LYS A 335 7.12 -12.79 31.98
N GLU A 336 7.58 -13.88 31.34
CA GLU A 336 8.82 -13.88 30.56
C GLU A 336 8.71 -13.02 29.28
N GLU A 337 7.54 -12.99 28.66
CA GLU A 337 7.27 -12.15 27.49
C GLU A 337 7.06 -10.69 27.89
N ALA A 338 6.41 -10.44 29.02
CA ALA A 338 6.19 -9.10 29.56
C ALA A 338 7.52 -8.41 29.90
N GLU A 339 8.48 -9.14 30.50
CA GLU A 339 9.83 -8.62 30.76
C GLU A 339 10.59 -8.23 29.47
N LYS A 340 10.38 -8.99 28.38
CA LYS A 340 10.99 -8.69 27.08
C LYS A 340 10.32 -7.53 26.33
N LYS A 341 9.04 -7.29 26.60
CA LYS A 341 8.20 -6.31 25.90
C LYS A 341 7.49 -5.38 26.89
N PRO A 342 8.21 -4.50 27.59
CA PRO A 342 7.64 -3.69 28.67
C PRO A 342 6.87 -2.44 28.22
N TYR A 343 6.62 -2.28 26.92
CA TYR A 343 5.90 -1.12 26.38
C TYR A 343 4.70 -1.52 25.55
N ILE A 344 3.66 -0.69 25.57
CA ILE A 344 2.46 -0.83 24.73
C ILE A 344 2.53 0.25 23.67
N ALA A 345 2.75 -0.15 22.41
CA ALA A 345 2.85 0.76 21.28
C ALA A 345 1.53 0.87 20.50
N SER A 346 1.21 2.07 20.06
CA SER A 346 0.16 2.33 19.09
C SER A 346 0.59 1.88 17.70
N MET A 347 -0.27 1.13 17.03
CA MET A 347 -0.08 0.75 15.63
C MET A 347 -0.43 1.89 14.64
N GLY A 348 -0.90 3.05 15.10
CA GLY A 348 -1.38 4.11 14.21
C GLY A 348 -2.69 3.74 13.49
N VAL A 349 -3.46 2.83 14.05
CA VAL A 349 -4.76 2.38 13.56
C VAL A 349 -5.82 2.77 14.60
N TYR A 350 -6.79 3.58 14.19
CA TYR A 350 -7.77 4.17 15.09
C TYR A 350 -9.20 3.94 14.60
N VAL A 351 -10.13 3.73 15.53
CA VAL A 351 -11.58 3.83 15.30
C VAL A 351 -12.11 5.00 16.09
N PHE A 352 -12.89 5.85 15.46
CA PHE A 352 -13.58 6.97 16.08
C PHE A 352 -15.07 6.86 15.81
N LYS A 353 -15.91 7.13 16.81
CA LYS A 353 -17.29 7.53 16.52
C LYS A 353 -17.26 8.76 15.61
N LYS A 354 -18.03 8.75 14.52
CA LYS A 354 -18.04 9.86 13.54
C LYS A 354 -18.27 11.22 14.19
N GLU A 355 -19.23 11.31 15.09
CA GLU A 355 -19.57 12.56 15.76
C GLU A 355 -18.43 13.09 16.64
N ILE A 356 -17.74 12.18 17.34
CA ILE A 356 -16.57 12.54 18.17
C ILE A 356 -15.42 13.03 17.27
N LEU A 357 -15.14 12.33 16.17
CA LEU A 357 -14.10 12.77 15.22
C LEU A 357 -14.37 14.18 14.68
N LEU A 358 -15.61 14.44 14.26
CA LEU A 358 -16.00 15.76 13.75
C LEU A 358 -15.92 16.84 14.82
N ASN A 359 -16.33 16.53 16.05
CA ASN A 359 -16.21 17.45 17.18
C ASN A 359 -14.74 17.79 17.48
N LEU A 360 -13.88 16.77 17.56
CA LEU A 360 -12.44 16.96 17.80
C LEU A 360 -11.80 17.84 16.73
N LEU A 361 -12.04 17.55 15.45
CA LEU A 361 -11.38 18.24 14.34
C LEU A 361 -11.91 19.66 14.06
N ARG A 362 -13.19 19.92 14.32
CA ARG A 362 -13.84 21.21 14.02
C ARG A 362 -13.81 22.18 15.18
N TRP A 363 -14.06 21.69 16.38
CA TRP A 363 -14.37 22.53 17.52
C TRP A 363 -13.32 22.44 18.62
N ARG A 364 -12.92 21.22 18.97
CA ARG A 364 -12.04 21.04 20.13
C ARG A 364 -10.58 21.33 19.78
N PHE A 365 -10.11 20.80 18.64
CA PHE A 365 -8.73 20.95 18.18
C PHE A 365 -8.66 21.43 16.71
N PRO A 366 -9.19 22.64 16.40
CA PRO A 366 -9.31 23.10 15.01
C PRO A 366 -7.95 23.37 14.34
N THR A 367 -6.88 23.52 15.12
CA THR A 367 -5.52 23.82 14.65
C THR A 367 -4.55 22.66 14.83
N ALA A 368 -4.93 21.58 15.55
CA ALA A 368 -4.06 20.42 15.75
C ALA A 368 -3.79 19.70 14.42
N ASN A 369 -2.55 19.34 14.19
CA ASN A 369 -2.12 18.76 12.92
C ASN A 369 -1.99 17.24 12.97
N ASP A 370 -1.70 16.67 14.12
CA ASP A 370 -1.37 15.24 14.25
C ASP A 370 -2.24 14.53 15.29
N PHE A 371 -2.69 13.32 14.97
CA PHE A 371 -3.48 12.51 15.90
C PHE A 371 -2.64 12.04 17.08
N GLY A 372 -1.45 11.48 16.83
CA GLY A 372 -0.61 10.87 17.86
C GLY A 372 -0.06 11.89 18.85
N SER A 373 0.51 12.99 18.38
CA SER A 373 1.17 13.97 19.24
C SER A 373 0.24 15.00 19.86
N GLU A 374 -0.90 15.31 19.20
CA GLU A 374 -1.74 16.43 19.63
C GLU A 374 -3.15 15.99 20.07
N ILE A 375 -3.86 15.16 19.31
CA ILE A 375 -5.26 14.84 19.60
C ILE A 375 -5.41 13.74 20.64
N ILE A 376 -4.76 12.60 20.44
CA ILE A 376 -4.92 11.42 21.32
C ILE A 376 -4.49 11.69 22.77
N PRO A 377 -3.33 12.35 23.05
CA PRO A 377 -2.90 12.61 24.42
C PRO A 377 -3.89 13.45 25.23
N PHE A 378 -4.57 14.39 24.57
CA PHE A 378 -5.61 15.22 25.20
C PHE A 378 -6.95 14.48 25.29
N SER A 379 -7.32 13.73 24.23
CA SER A 379 -8.56 12.96 24.20
C SER A 379 -8.60 11.88 25.27
N ALA A 380 -7.47 11.26 25.60
CA ALA A 380 -7.39 10.24 26.66
C ALA A 380 -7.81 10.75 28.05
N LYS A 381 -7.76 12.09 28.29
CA LYS A 381 -8.18 12.72 29.55
C LYS A 381 -9.67 13.01 29.62
N GLU A 382 -10.32 13.26 28.47
CA GLU A 382 -11.70 13.76 28.39
C GLU A 382 -12.70 12.75 27.87
N PHE A 383 -12.25 11.84 26.99
CA PHE A 383 -13.07 10.85 26.32
C PHE A 383 -12.73 9.43 26.79
N TYR A 384 -13.61 8.48 26.51
CA TYR A 384 -13.30 7.08 26.72
C TYR A 384 -12.48 6.53 25.54
N VAL A 385 -11.16 6.42 25.76
CA VAL A 385 -10.22 5.86 24.78
C VAL A 385 -9.89 4.42 25.16
N ASN A 386 -10.24 3.46 24.33
CA ASN A 386 -10.01 2.02 24.52
C ASN A 386 -8.76 1.55 23.76
N ALA A 387 -7.98 0.66 24.38
CA ALA A 387 -6.84 0.00 23.75
C ALA A 387 -7.25 -1.40 23.26
N TYR A 388 -7.17 -1.64 21.98
CA TYR A 388 -7.42 -2.96 21.36
C TYR A 388 -6.10 -3.68 21.12
N LEU A 389 -5.90 -4.81 21.79
CA LEU A 389 -4.69 -5.61 21.64
C LEU A 389 -4.71 -6.38 20.32
N PHE A 390 -3.72 -6.13 19.48
CA PHE A 390 -3.46 -6.91 18.28
C PHE A 390 -2.40 -7.99 18.56
N ASN A 391 -2.71 -9.24 18.25
CA ASN A 391 -1.91 -10.43 18.63
C ASN A 391 -1.25 -11.13 17.44
N ASP A 392 -1.01 -10.44 16.33
CA ASP A 392 -0.38 -11.03 15.14
C ASP A 392 0.81 -10.18 14.68
N TYR A 393 1.46 -10.59 13.60
CA TYR A 393 2.61 -9.86 13.04
C TYR A 393 2.22 -8.46 12.58
N TRP A 394 3.00 -7.47 12.99
CA TRP A 394 2.89 -6.08 12.56
C TRP A 394 4.28 -5.44 12.40
N GLU A 395 4.49 -4.70 11.31
CA GLU A 395 5.74 -3.99 11.03
C GLU A 395 5.45 -2.61 10.41
N ASP A 396 6.03 -1.53 10.97
CA ASP A 396 6.09 -0.20 10.33
C ASP A 396 7.26 -0.16 9.35
N ILE A 397 6.93 0.00 8.08
CA ILE A 397 7.93 0.14 7.01
C ILE A 397 8.35 1.61 6.91
N GLY A 398 8.92 2.14 7.99
CA GLY A 398 9.24 3.55 8.16
C GLY A 398 10.60 3.98 7.62
N THR A 399 11.58 3.08 7.58
CA THR A 399 12.99 3.38 7.25
C THR A 399 13.52 2.44 6.17
N ILE A 400 14.67 2.76 5.58
CA ILE A 400 15.36 1.85 4.63
C ILE A 400 15.70 0.52 5.30
N ARG A 401 16.15 0.55 6.56
CA ARG A 401 16.48 -0.66 7.31
C ARG A 401 15.25 -1.52 7.57
N SER A 402 14.15 -0.96 8.12
CA SER A 402 12.92 -1.73 8.36
C SER A 402 12.30 -2.27 7.07
N PHE A 403 12.38 -1.50 5.96
CA PHE A 403 11.96 -1.98 4.64
C PHE A 403 12.80 -3.18 4.18
N PHE A 404 14.10 -3.13 4.35
CA PHE A 404 15.03 -4.18 3.95
C PHE A 404 14.79 -5.45 4.77
N GLU A 405 14.80 -5.32 6.09
CA GLU A 405 14.60 -6.43 7.03
C GLU A 405 13.22 -7.08 6.86
N ALA A 406 12.14 -6.28 6.75
CA ALA A 406 10.79 -6.81 6.51
C ALA A 406 10.66 -7.58 5.18
N ASN A 407 11.37 -7.15 4.12
CA ASN A 407 11.39 -7.92 2.87
C ASN A 407 12.16 -9.22 3.03
N LEU A 408 13.34 -9.22 3.65
CA LEU A 408 14.13 -10.44 3.84
C LEU A 408 13.42 -11.44 4.76
N ALA A 409 12.75 -10.98 5.81
CA ALA A 409 11.95 -11.84 6.70
C ALA A 409 10.83 -12.62 5.97
N LEU A 410 10.39 -12.17 4.79
CA LEU A 410 9.45 -12.93 3.95
C LEU A 410 10.08 -14.19 3.34
N THR A 411 11.40 -14.27 3.25
CA THR A 411 12.13 -15.41 2.68
C THR A 411 12.46 -16.49 3.70
N GLU A 412 12.30 -16.20 4.98
CA GLU A 412 12.56 -17.11 6.09
C GLU A 412 11.53 -18.25 6.18
N HIS A 413 11.89 -19.32 6.89
CA HIS A 413 11.00 -20.49 7.12
C HIS A 413 10.90 -20.85 8.61
N PRO A 414 9.70 -20.72 9.24
CA PRO A 414 8.46 -20.13 8.69
C PRO A 414 8.57 -18.61 8.55
N PRO A 415 7.93 -17.99 7.54
CA PRO A 415 7.93 -16.54 7.39
C PRO A 415 7.08 -15.90 8.49
N ALA A 416 7.54 -14.77 9.03
CA ALA A 416 6.78 -14.00 10.02
C ALA A 416 5.48 -13.44 9.44
N PHE A 417 5.45 -13.11 8.15
CA PHE A 417 4.26 -12.71 7.39
C PHE A 417 4.18 -13.48 6.07
N SER A 418 2.99 -13.99 5.72
CA SER A 418 2.72 -14.60 4.43
C SER A 418 1.72 -13.79 3.61
N PHE A 419 2.01 -13.52 2.35
CA PHE A 419 1.03 -12.92 1.43
C PHE A 419 -0.09 -13.89 1.04
N TYR A 420 0.13 -15.19 1.16
CA TYR A 420 -0.88 -16.20 0.91
C TYR A 420 -1.72 -16.50 2.14
N ASP A 421 -3.02 -16.30 2.00
CA ASP A 421 -4.05 -16.77 2.91
C ASP A 421 -5.30 -17.02 2.06
N ALA A 422 -5.87 -18.21 2.17
CA ALA A 422 -7.02 -18.59 1.35
C ALA A 422 -8.30 -17.86 1.77
N ALA A 423 -8.45 -17.53 3.06
CA ALA A 423 -9.63 -16.85 3.61
C ALA A 423 -9.52 -15.33 3.52
N LYS A 424 -8.29 -14.79 3.69
CA LYS A 424 -8.01 -13.35 3.74
C LYS A 424 -6.88 -12.98 2.76
N PRO A 425 -7.09 -13.09 1.42
CA PRO A 425 -6.07 -12.85 0.41
C PRO A 425 -5.62 -11.38 0.38
N ILE A 426 -4.37 -11.14 -0.01
CA ILE A 426 -3.87 -9.79 -0.29
C ILE A 426 -4.08 -9.50 -1.79
N TYR A 427 -4.93 -8.52 -2.07
CA TYR A 427 -5.26 -8.07 -3.41
C TYR A 427 -4.19 -7.08 -3.92
N THR A 428 -3.91 -7.13 -5.21
CA THR A 428 -3.03 -6.16 -5.91
C THR A 428 -3.48 -5.99 -7.35
N SER A 429 -2.87 -5.07 -8.09
CA SER A 429 -3.21 -4.88 -9.50
C SER A 429 -2.89 -6.12 -10.32
N ARG A 430 -3.84 -6.58 -11.14
CA ARG A 430 -3.64 -7.68 -12.09
C ARG A 430 -2.54 -7.32 -13.08
N ARG A 431 -1.68 -8.28 -13.36
CA ARG A 431 -0.59 -8.16 -14.32
C ARG A 431 -0.59 -9.40 -15.22
N ASN A 432 -0.72 -9.17 -16.52
CA ASN A 432 -0.60 -10.25 -17.50
C ASN A 432 0.90 -10.46 -17.76
N LEU A 433 1.53 -11.28 -16.94
CA LEU A 433 2.95 -11.60 -17.02
C LEU A 433 3.13 -13.08 -17.39
N PRO A 434 4.18 -13.42 -18.16
CA PRO A 434 4.54 -14.81 -18.37
C PRO A 434 5.02 -15.44 -17.05
N PRO A 435 5.04 -16.77 -16.95
CA PRO A 435 5.77 -17.46 -15.88
C PRO A 435 7.24 -17.02 -15.85
N SER A 436 7.86 -17.08 -14.68
CA SER A 436 9.30 -16.83 -14.57
C SER A 436 10.09 -17.99 -15.20
N LYS A 437 11.11 -17.67 -16.01
CA LYS A 437 12.02 -18.64 -16.59
C LYS A 437 13.32 -18.65 -15.82
N ILE A 438 13.67 -19.82 -15.28
CA ILE A 438 14.89 -20.05 -14.49
C ILE A 438 15.67 -21.12 -15.20
N ASP A 439 16.89 -20.79 -15.63
CA ASP A 439 17.76 -21.64 -16.41
C ASP A 439 19.11 -21.79 -15.70
N GLY A 440 19.52 -23.01 -15.36
CA GLY A 440 20.80 -23.35 -14.73
C GLY A 440 21.11 -22.66 -13.41
N SER A 441 20.10 -22.06 -12.73
CA SER A 441 20.30 -21.20 -11.56
C SER A 441 20.06 -21.93 -10.25
N LYS A 442 20.80 -21.55 -9.21
CA LYS A 442 20.63 -22.04 -7.84
C LYS A 442 19.90 -20.99 -7.01
N LEU A 443 18.78 -21.37 -6.38
CA LEU A 443 17.96 -20.53 -5.53
C LEU A 443 17.94 -21.10 -4.11
N ILE A 444 18.18 -20.25 -3.09
CA ILE A 444 18.20 -20.64 -1.69
C ILE A 444 17.41 -19.55 -0.92
N ASP A 445 16.40 -19.95 -0.18
CA ASP A 445 15.58 -19.07 0.69
C ASP A 445 15.21 -17.75 0.00
N SER A 446 14.62 -17.83 -1.20
CA SER A 446 14.42 -16.67 -2.06
C SER A 446 13.04 -16.64 -2.71
N ILE A 447 12.50 -15.43 -2.92
CA ILE A 447 11.23 -15.20 -3.59
C ILE A 447 11.47 -14.67 -5.00
N ILE A 448 10.97 -15.40 -6.01
CA ILE A 448 11.07 -15.00 -7.42
C ILE A 448 9.68 -14.64 -7.94
N SER A 449 9.47 -13.37 -8.30
CA SER A 449 8.18 -12.88 -8.80
C SER A 449 7.99 -13.16 -10.29
N HIS A 450 6.73 -13.09 -10.76
CA HIS A 450 6.31 -13.39 -12.12
C HIS A 450 7.04 -12.58 -13.20
N GLY A 451 7.27 -13.23 -14.34
CA GLY A 451 7.86 -12.61 -15.52
C GLY A 451 9.34 -12.33 -15.42
N SER A 452 10.05 -12.99 -14.49
CA SER A 452 11.49 -12.85 -14.32
C SER A 452 12.25 -13.87 -15.17
N PHE A 453 13.45 -13.48 -15.63
CA PHE A 453 14.34 -14.30 -16.41
C PHE A 453 15.70 -14.39 -15.69
N LEU A 454 16.06 -15.59 -15.24
CA LEU A 454 17.27 -15.88 -14.50
C LEU A 454 18.09 -16.91 -15.29
N THR A 455 19.37 -16.62 -15.54
CA THR A 455 20.26 -17.51 -16.32
C THR A 455 21.54 -17.76 -15.56
N ASN A 456 21.83 -19.04 -15.25
CA ASN A 456 23.08 -19.50 -14.61
C ASN A 456 23.51 -18.61 -13.43
N CYS A 457 22.63 -18.30 -12.48
CA CYS A 457 22.90 -17.41 -11.36
C CYS A 457 22.68 -18.09 -10.01
N LEU A 458 23.23 -17.49 -8.96
CA LEU A 458 23.00 -17.84 -7.57
C LEU A 458 22.19 -16.73 -6.90
N VAL A 459 21.05 -17.08 -6.32
CA VAL A 459 20.21 -16.16 -5.55
C VAL A 459 20.01 -16.76 -4.17
N GLU A 460 20.47 -16.07 -3.13
CA GLU A 460 20.44 -16.51 -1.75
C GLU A 460 19.80 -15.45 -0.88
N HIS A 461 18.83 -15.83 -0.03
CA HIS A 461 18.15 -14.97 0.94
C HIS A 461 17.75 -13.61 0.32
N SER A 462 17.03 -13.67 -0.82
CA SER A 462 16.80 -12.49 -1.66
C SER A 462 15.40 -12.47 -2.28
N ILE A 463 14.91 -11.27 -2.59
CA ILE A 463 13.66 -11.07 -3.32
C ILE A 463 13.95 -10.53 -4.72
N VAL A 464 13.45 -11.23 -5.73
CA VAL A 464 13.51 -10.83 -7.13
C VAL A 464 12.12 -10.39 -7.59
N GLY A 465 11.94 -9.08 -7.79
CA GLY A 465 10.67 -8.47 -8.19
C GLY A 465 10.25 -8.78 -9.62
N ILE A 466 9.04 -8.40 -9.97
CA ILE A 466 8.43 -8.67 -11.28
C ILE A 466 9.29 -8.16 -12.46
N ARG A 467 9.32 -8.90 -13.57
CA ARG A 467 10.04 -8.57 -14.81
C ARG A 467 11.55 -8.38 -14.65
N SER A 468 12.15 -8.97 -13.63
CA SER A 468 13.59 -8.91 -13.45
C SER A 468 14.33 -9.71 -14.52
N ARG A 469 15.50 -9.21 -14.94
CA ARG A 469 16.45 -9.94 -15.76
C ARG A 469 17.77 -10.06 -15.03
N ILE A 470 18.29 -11.28 -14.90
CA ILE A 470 19.53 -11.59 -14.21
C ILE A 470 20.38 -12.43 -15.14
N GLY A 471 21.55 -11.89 -15.48
CA GLY A 471 22.51 -12.50 -16.40
C GLY A 471 23.29 -13.68 -15.81
N SER A 472 24.16 -14.27 -16.63
CA SER A 472 24.97 -15.43 -16.25
C SER A 472 26.03 -15.08 -15.22
N ASN A 473 26.31 -16.04 -14.33
CA ASN A 473 27.31 -15.93 -13.26
C ASN A 473 27.08 -14.75 -12.29
N VAL A 474 25.81 -14.35 -12.12
CA VAL A 474 25.42 -13.34 -11.13
C VAL A 474 25.21 -14.00 -9.78
N GLN A 475 25.68 -13.35 -8.72
CA GLN A 475 25.45 -13.76 -7.33
C GLN A 475 24.70 -12.65 -6.59
N LEU A 476 23.51 -12.96 -6.12
CA LEU A 476 22.71 -12.10 -5.25
C LEU A 476 22.62 -12.73 -3.87
N LYS A 477 22.99 -11.97 -2.87
CA LYS A 477 22.86 -12.36 -1.46
C LYS A 477 22.26 -11.21 -0.66
N ASP A 478 21.32 -11.52 0.22
CA ASP A 478 20.65 -10.51 1.05
C ASP A 478 20.22 -9.29 0.23
N THR A 479 19.51 -9.52 -0.90
CA THR A 479 19.22 -8.47 -1.89
C THR A 479 17.73 -8.35 -2.16
N VAL A 480 17.23 -7.11 -2.17
CA VAL A 480 15.83 -6.80 -2.51
C VAL A 480 15.78 -6.09 -3.87
N MET A 481 15.47 -6.81 -4.93
CA MET A 481 15.31 -6.27 -6.28
C MET A 481 13.82 -5.99 -6.56
N LEU A 482 13.45 -4.72 -6.79
CA LEU A 482 12.06 -4.30 -7.00
C LEU A 482 11.53 -4.55 -8.43
N GLY A 483 12.38 -5.05 -9.33
CA GLY A 483 12.02 -5.46 -10.67
C GLY A 483 11.94 -4.35 -11.70
N ALA A 484 11.08 -4.52 -12.73
CA ALA A 484 10.92 -3.56 -13.81
C ALA A 484 9.45 -3.20 -14.07
N ASP A 485 9.22 -2.02 -14.66
CA ASP A 485 7.90 -1.55 -15.06
C ASP A 485 7.50 -2.06 -16.46
N PHE A 486 8.47 -2.41 -17.30
CA PHE A 486 8.31 -2.92 -18.68
C PHE A 486 9.47 -3.86 -19.07
N TYR A 487 9.32 -4.55 -20.19
CA TYR A 487 10.40 -5.31 -20.83
C TYR A 487 11.01 -4.48 -21.95
N GLU A 488 12.32 -4.54 -22.11
CA GLU A 488 13.01 -4.16 -23.34
C GLU A 488 12.93 -5.32 -24.32
N THR A 489 12.63 -5.04 -25.58
CA THR A 489 12.65 -6.01 -26.66
C THR A 489 14.08 -6.45 -26.99
N GLU A 490 14.26 -7.58 -27.61
CA GLU A 490 15.59 -8.07 -28.01
C GLU A 490 16.31 -7.08 -28.95
N ALA A 491 15.56 -6.44 -29.85
CA ALA A 491 16.09 -5.40 -30.75
C ALA A 491 16.56 -4.16 -29.97
N GLU A 492 15.80 -3.70 -28.98
CA GLU A 492 16.20 -2.59 -28.11
C GLU A 492 17.43 -2.93 -27.28
N VAL A 493 17.48 -4.14 -26.72
CA VAL A 493 18.66 -4.62 -25.98
C VAL A 493 19.90 -4.65 -26.88
N ALA A 494 19.77 -5.19 -28.10
CA ALA A 494 20.88 -5.23 -29.07
C ALA A 494 21.35 -3.82 -29.46
N SER A 495 20.42 -2.88 -29.69
CA SER A 495 20.77 -1.48 -29.98
C SER A 495 21.49 -0.83 -28.81
N LEU A 496 20.99 -1.01 -27.57
CA LEU A 496 21.63 -0.47 -26.36
C LEU A 496 23.06 -1.00 -26.20
N LEU A 497 23.26 -2.30 -26.40
CA LEU A 497 24.59 -2.93 -26.31
C LEU A 497 25.53 -2.44 -27.40
N ALA A 498 25.05 -2.23 -28.63
CA ALA A 498 25.82 -1.66 -29.73
C ALA A 498 26.25 -0.20 -29.45
N GLU A 499 25.44 0.52 -28.70
CA GLU A 499 25.73 1.90 -28.24
C GLU A 499 26.61 1.95 -26.95
N GLY A 500 27.03 0.79 -26.41
CA GLY A 500 27.75 0.72 -25.14
C GLY A 500 26.93 1.08 -23.91
N LYS A 501 25.59 0.98 -24.01
CA LYS A 501 24.66 1.25 -22.93
C LYS A 501 24.25 -0.05 -22.24
N VAL A 502 23.91 0.04 -20.93
CA VAL A 502 23.50 -1.09 -20.12
C VAL A 502 21.99 -1.31 -20.25
N PRO A 503 21.51 -2.53 -20.56
CA PRO A 503 20.09 -2.90 -20.52
C PRO A 503 19.51 -2.93 -19.11
N ILE A 504 18.17 -2.95 -18.97
CA ILE A 504 17.48 -3.14 -17.67
C ILE A 504 17.78 -4.54 -17.13
N GLY A 505 18.19 -4.58 -15.85
CA GLY A 505 18.52 -5.83 -15.15
C GLY A 505 19.92 -5.83 -14.61
N ILE A 506 20.48 -7.03 -14.43
CA ILE A 506 21.83 -7.25 -13.87
C ILE A 506 22.66 -7.98 -14.91
N GLY A 507 23.77 -7.36 -15.29
CA GLY A 507 24.75 -7.89 -16.24
C GLY A 507 25.56 -9.06 -15.69
N GLU A 508 26.25 -9.76 -16.57
CA GLU A 508 27.01 -10.98 -16.29
C GLU A 508 28.17 -10.74 -15.28
N ASN A 509 28.55 -11.82 -14.56
CA ASN A 509 29.68 -11.84 -13.62
C ASN A 509 29.56 -10.83 -12.47
N THR A 510 28.37 -10.40 -12.11
CA THR A 510 28.11 -9.36 -11.10
C THR A 510 27.82 -9.99 -9.74
N LYS A 511 28.37 -9.41 -8.66
CA LYS A 511 28.17 -9.85 -7.29
C LYS A 511 27.53 -8.72 -6.48
N ILE A 512 26.40 -9.02 -5.84
CA ILE A 512 25.63 -8.05 -5.07
C ILE A 512 25.28 -8.62 -3.70
N LYS A 513 25.55 -7.85 -2.65
CA LYS A 513 25.25 -8.20 -1.27
C LYS A 513 24.68 -7.00 -0.52
N GLU A 514 23.72 -7.23 0.38
CA GLU A 514 23.09 -6.20 1.24
C GLU A 514 22.65 -4.96 0.47
N CYS A 515 21.80 -5.18 -0.56
CA CYS A 515 21.44 -4.14 -1.52
C CYS A 515 19.94 -4.08 -1.79
N ILE A 516 19.43 -2.88 -2.02
CA ILE A 516 18.10 -2.62 -2.58
C ILE A 516 18.28 -2.10 -4.00
N ILE A 517 17.69 -2.78 -4.98
CA ILE A 517 17.75 -2.39 -6.39
C ILE A 517 16.37 -1.90 -6.80
N ASP A 518 16.23 -0.58 -7.00
CA ASP A 518 14.94 0.01 -7.37
C ASP A 518 14.59 -0.28 -8.84
N LYS A 519 13.35 -0.01 -9.21
CA LYS A 519 12.76 -0.37 -10.50
C LYS A 519 13.50 0.20 -11.70
N ASN A 520 13.61 -0.62 -12.74
CA ASN A 520 14.26 -0.28 -14.02
C ASN A 520 15.74 0.09 -13.85
N ALA A 521 16.41 -0.33 -12.77
CA ALA A 521 17.84 -0.15 -12.63
C ALA A 521 18.60 -0.98 -13.67
N ARG A 522 19.72 -0.44 -14.11
CA ARG A 522 20.61 -0.99 -15.14
C ARG A 522 21.97 -1.22 -14.50
N VAL A 523 22.26 -2.45 -14.15
CA VAL A 523 23.53 -2.85 -13.54
C VAL A 523 24.38 -3.56 -14.60
N GLY A 524 25.57 -3.04 -14.84
CA GLY A 524 26.49 -3.54 -15.84
C GLY A 524 27.08 -4.90 -15.54
N LYS A 525 28.08 -5.30 -16.36
CA LYS A 525 28.83 -6.54 -16.21
C LYS A 525 30.01 -6.35 -15.26
N ASN A 526 30.44 -7.44 -14.60
CA ASN A 526 31.59 -7.45 -13.71
C ASN A 526 31.49 -6.42 -12.56
N VAL A 527 30.28 -6.13 -12.08
CA VAL A 527 30.02 -5.16 -11.00
C VAL A 527 30.12 -5.87 -9.64
N ILE A 528 30.67 -5.20 -8.65
CA ILE A 528 30.71 -5.65 -7.25
C ILE A 528 30.01 -4.62 -6.39
N ILE A 529 28.92 -5.00 -5.70
CA ILE A 529 28.21 -4.17 -4.73
C ILE A 529 28.22 -4.92 -3.41
N ALA A 530 29.01 -4.45 -2.46
CA ALA A 530 29.18 -5.12 -1.17
C ALA A 530 29.36 -4.17 0.02
N ASN A 531 29.48 -2.86 -0.21
CA ASN A 531 29.80 -1.87 0.84
C ASN A 531 30.93 -2.35 1.76
N SER A 532 32.04 -2.81 1.18
CA SER A 532 33.15 -3.44 1.91
C SER A 532 33.81 -2.52 2.93
N GLU A 533 33.71 -1.20 2.76
CA GLU A 533 34.21 -0.17 3.68
C GLU A 533 33.26 0.06 4.87
N GLY A 534 32.08 -0.58 4.91
CA GLY A 534 31.13 -0.44 6.01
C GLY A 534 30.53 0.96 6.16
N VAL A 535 30.44 1.72 5.06
CA VAL A 535 29.90 3.09 5.05
C VAL A 535 28.44 3.07 5.48
N GLN A 536 28.09 3.85 6.50
CA GLN A 536 26.70 3.87 7.01
C GLN A 536 25.79 4.80 6.21
N GLU A 537 26.30 5.98 5.79
CA GLU A 537 25.52 6.98 5.09
C GLU A 537 26.35 7.61 3.97
N ALA A 538 25.87 7.56 2.73
CA ALA A 538 26.45 8.24 1.59
C ALA A 538 25.42 8.70 0.57
N ASP A 539 25.60 9.89 0.00
CA ASP A 539 24.88 10.38 -1.17
C ASP A 539 25.79 10.30 -2.39
N ARG A 540 25.57 9.30 -3.22
CA ARG A 540 26.22 9.09 -4.51
C ARG A 540 25.18 9.12 -5.65
N SER A 541 24.28 10.08 -5.57
CA SER A 541 23.18 10.19 -6.56
C SER A 541 23.68 10.47 -7.97
N SER A 542 24.85 11.10 -8.15
CA SER A 542 25.56 11.24 -9.43
C SER A 542 25.96 9.90 -10.03
N ASP A 543 26.33 8.95 -9.17
CA ASP A 543 26.78 7.61 -9.55
C ASP A 543 25.61 6.60 -9.58
N GLY A 544 24.40 7.04 -9.26
CA GLY A 544 23.18 6.26 -9.36
C GLY A 544 22.78 5.49 -8.10
N PHE A 545 23.40 5.74 -6.95
CA PHE A 545 23.10 5.03 -5.71
C PHE A 545 23.18 5.92 -4.45
N TYR A 546 22.65 5.39 -3.36
CA TYR A 546 22.83 5.89 -1.97
C TYR A 546 23.27 4.75 -1.07
N ILE A 547 23.89 5.07 0.06
CA ILE A 547 24.03 4.14 1.18
C ILE A 547 23.22 4.72 2.34
N ARG A 548 22.36 3.91 2.95
CA ARG A 548 21.52 4.27 4.10
C ARG A 548 21.54 3.14 5.12
N SER A 549 21.96 3.45 6.34
CA SER A 549 22.12 2.47 7.41
C SER A 549 22.99 1.26 6.99
N GLY A 550 24.05 1.49 6.22
CA GLY A 550 24.91 0.45 5.67
C GLY A 550 24.40 -0.29 4.44
N ILE A 551 23.15 -0.09 4.04
CA ILE A 551 22.50 -0.76 2.90
C ILE A 551 22.69 0.08 1.64
N THR A 552 23.23 -0.53 0.57
CA THR A 552 23.34 0.13 -0.73
C THR A 552 21.98 0.18 -1.42
N VAL A 553 21.54 1.35 -1.88
CA VAL A 553 20.26 1.56 -2.58
C VAL A 553 20.53 2.09 -3.98
N ILE A 554 20.37 1.23 -4.98
CA ILE A 554 20.45 1.60 -6.41
C ILE A 554 19.15 2.29 -6.81
N LEU A 555 19.27 3.46 -7.42
CA LEU A 555 18.13 4.33 -7.73
C LEU A 555 17.28 3.81 -8.90
N LYS A 556 16.01 4.20 -8.88
CA LYS A 556 15.10 3.95 -10.02
C LYS A 556 15.63 4.57 -11.30
N ASN A 557 15.68 3.77 -12.38
CA ASN A 557 16.19 4.15 -13.71
C ASN A 557 17.68 4.57 -13.73
N SER A 558 18.47 4.28 -12.71
CA SER A 558 19.90 4.57 -12.72
C SER A 558 20.69 3.54 -13.49
N VAL A 559 21.90 3.90 -13.85
CA VAL A 559 22.87 3.06 -14.54
C VAL A 559 24.12 2.93 -13.69
N ILE A 560 24.46 1.71 -13.32
CA ILE A 560 25.75 1.33 -12.74
C ILE A 560 26.59 0.75 -13.87
N ARG A 561 27.74 1.36 -14.13
CA ARG A 561 28.59 1.01 -15.28
C ARG A 561 29.29 -0.33 -15.07
N ASP A 562 29.74 -0.93 -16.16
CA ASP A 562 30.54 -2.15 -16.13
C ASP A 562 31.79 -1.96 -15.25
N GLY A 563 32.13 -3.00 -14.47
CA GLY A 563 33.31 -3.01 -13.60
C GLY A 563 33.23 -2.11 -12.36
N ALA A 564 32.09 -1.50 -12.07
CA ALA A 564 31.95 -0.64 -10.88
C ALA A 564 32.09 -1.47 -9.59
N VAL A 565 32.77 -0.88 -8.60
CA VAL A 565 32.93 -1.44 -7.24
C VAL A 565 32.34 -0.44 -6.24
N ILE A 566 31.39 -0.93 -5.40
CA ILE A 566 30.62 -0.13 -4.42
C ILE A 566 30.65 -0.83 -3.07
#